data_a6640f6ba25885a47c0ea31c87b34849
#
_entry.id   a6640f6ba25885a47c0ea31c87b34849
#
_cell.length_a   1.000
_cell.length_b   1.000
_cell.length_c   1.000
_cell.angle_alpha   90.00
_cell.angle_beta   90.00
_cell.angle_gamma   90.00
#
_symmetry.space_group_name_H-M   'P 1'
#
loop_
_entity.id
_entity.type
_entity.pdbx_description
1 polymer ?
#
loop_
_entity_poly.entity_id
_entity_poly.type
_entity_poly.pdbx_seq_one_letter_code
_entity_poly.pdbx_strand_id
1 'polypeptide(L)'
;MRNIAKVFAVTGLVALGLVLSGCSSTGTEAKDTMVAATVNGHNIMLNEVERGVSQQTNGNPSGLNQLQLAQARLSVLDSLIKREVMFQRAEKEKLLPTDAQIDGVIATQKQNSGMTNEDFEKSLKAQNMSMETLREEARKDLAISALQDKYNGKIDISDREVEEYYNTNREYFKNERGVSLAMIMVDPADNSSTGITDDAKNDAEAKLKIDNIYQQLQGKADFATVARAKSEDVSSLRSGGDLPFMTEQDLRNNNFPAELISNFFGSMQVGDYTQPVRFNSGKWYIFKLAEKRLTAENLTLESPGVRQKITQGLTDQRKQIINEALLETAMNDAKIVNHLATNMLNNPSNLGLRPAGEGAAASQPTQAPSQAPVTSPAATTSSPVTVKPAASPK
;
A
#
# COMPACT_ATOMS: atom_id res chain seq x y z
N MET A 1 36.30 62.30 13.70
CA MET A 1 36.50 63.45 12.74
C MET A 1 35.46 63.23 11.67
N ARG A 2 34.45 63.98 11.78
CA ARG A 2 33.97 65.09 10.94
C ARG A 2 33.35 64.57 9.61
N ASN A 3 31.99 64.61 9.55
CA ASN A 3 31.13 65.61 8.89
C ASN A 3 31.17 65.46 7.36
N ILE A 4 30.14 65.59 6.55
CA ILE A 4 28.96 66.50 6.44
C ILE A 4 28.05 65.96 5.31
N ALA A 5 26.82 65.71 5.47
CA ALA A 5 25.56 66.25 4.96
C ALA A 5 25.56 67.08 3.64
N LYS A 6 24.55 66.84 2.82
CA LYS A 6 23.60 67.73 2.12
C LYS A 6 22.93 66.96 0.97
N VAL A 7 21.62 66.63 1.01
CA VAL A 7 20.43 67.39 0.62
C VAL A 7 20.52 67.99 -0.82
N PHE A 8 19.68 67.50 -1.72
CA PHE A 8 18.78 68.32 -2.57
C PHE A 8 17.71 67.43 -3.24
N ALA A 9 16.50 67.83 -3.11
CA ALA A 9 15.30 67.34 -3.79
C ALA A 9 15.12 68.08 -5.13
N VAL A 10 14.46 67.47 -6.11
CA VAL A 10 13.53 68.11 -7.04
C VAL A 10 12.72 67.06 -7.81
N THR A 11 11.46 67.19 -7.72
CA THR A 11 10.23 66.80 -8.43
C THR A 11 10.34 66.43 -9.91
N GLY A 12 9.54 65.43 -10.34
CA GLY A 12 9.19 65.20 -11.75
C GLY A 12 8.19 64.04 -11.91
N LEU A 13 6.94 64.40 -12.06
CA LEU A 13 5.76 63.56 -12.31
C LEU A 13 5.74 63.12 -13.78
N VAL A 14 5.63 61.79 -14.06
CA VAL A 14 4.88 61.28 -15.23
C VAL A 14 4.37 59.89 -14.95
N ALA A 15 3.03 59.76 -14.97
CA ALA A 15 2.30 58.51 -14.96
C ALA A 15 2.36 57.84 -16.33
N LEU A 16 2.71 56.54 -16.35
CA LEU A 16 2.27 55.68 -17.45
C LEU A 16 2.09 54.26 -16.89
N GLY A 17 0.82 53.84 -16.91
CA GLY A 17 0.39 52.54 -16.45
C GLY A 17 0.93 51.42 -17.31
N LEU A 18 1.51 50.43 -16.64
CA LEU A 18 1.70 49.09 -17.18
C LEU A 18 0.95 48.12 -16.24
N VAL A 19 -0.20 47.67 -16.75
CA VAL A 19 -0.95 46.56 -16.16
C VAL A 19 -0.12 45.32 -16.35
N LEU A 20 0.68 44.96 -15.36
CA LEU A 20 1.24 43.61 -15.23
C LEU A 20 0.14 42.73 -14.66
N SER A 21 -0.51 41.99 -15.57
CA SER A 21 -1.37 40.86 -15.20
C SER A 21 -0.50 39.82 -14.51
N GLY A 22 -0.40 39.94 -13.18
CA GLY A 22 0.13 38.88 -12.34
C GLY A 22 -0.85 37.72 -12.34
N CYS A 23 -0.55 36.64 -13.04
CA CYS A 23 -1.16 35.33 -12.77
C CYS A 23 -0.78 34.94 -11.35
N SER A 24 -1.60 35.29 -10.38
CA SER A 24 -1.51 34.76 -9.04
C SER A 24 -1.94 33.29 -9.07
N SER A 25 -1.04 32.42 -8.67
CA SER A 25 -1.26 31.01 -8.39
C SER A 25 -2.14 30.86 -7.14
N THR A 26 -3.41 31.25 -7.25
CA THR A 26 -4.40 31.15 -6.16
C THR A 26 -4.87 29.72 -5.87
N GLY A 27 -4.36 28.73 -6.60
CA GLY A 27 -4.77 27.33 -6.43
C GLY A 27 -4.10 26.60 -5.27
N THR A 28 -2.89 26.99 -4.88
CA THR A 28 -2.11 26.30 -3.84
C THR A 28 -2.44 26.84 -2.46
N GLU A 29 -2.54 28.14 -2.28
CA GLU A 29 -2.88 28.77 -0.99
C GLU A 29 -4.28 28.40 -0.47
N ALA A 30 -5.25 28.20 -1.36
CA ALA A 30 -6.61 27.82 -0.96
C ALA A 30 -6.71 26.38 -0.43
N LYS A 31 -5.81 25.47 -0.80
CA LYS A 31 -5.77 24.10 -0.29
C LYS A 31 -5.11 24.01 1.07
N ASP A 32 -4.12 24.86 1.34
CA ASP A 32 -3.39 24.86 2.60
C ASP A 32 -4.22 25.36 3.79
N THR A 33 -5.29 26.10 3.53
CA THR A 33 -6.17 26.65 4.57
C THR A 33 -7.47 25.88 4.76
N MET A 34 -7.77 24.88 3.91
CA MET A 34 -9.04 24.15 3.97
C MET A 34 -8.97 23.00 4.99
N VAL A 35 -9.90 23.01 5.94
CA VAL A 35 -10.04 21.92 6.93
C VAL A 35 -10.81 20.77 6.31
N ALA A 36 -10.21 19.58 6.27
CA ALA A 36 -10.82 18.34 5.79
C ALA A 36 -11.65 17.65 6.88
N ALA A 37 -11.18 17.64 8.11
CA ALA A 37 -11.91 17.15 9.28
C ALA A 37 -11.43 17.84 10.57
N THR A 38 -12.25 17.73 11.64
CA THR A 38 -11.84 18.09 13.00
C THR A 38 -12.02 16.91 13.93
N VAL A 39 -11.04 16.71 14.83
CA VAL A 39 -11.05 15.68 15.87
C VAL A 39 -10.86 16.37 17.22
N ASN A 40 -11.88 16.38 18.06
CA ASN A 40 -11.89 17.08 19.35
C ASN A 40 -11.44 18.55 19.27
N GLY A 41 -11.72 19.21 18.13
CA GLY A 41 -11.33 20.59 17.86
C GLY A 41 -9.96 20.75 17.19
N HIS A 42 -9.16 19.72 17.05
CA HIS A 42 -7.93 19.71 16.26
C HIS A 42 -8.25 19.54 14.77
N ASN A 43 -7.66 20.39 13.93
CA ASN A 43 -7.93 20.38 12.50
C ASN A 43 -6.98 19.43 11.76
N ILE A 44 -7.55 18.62 10.88
CA ILE A 44 -6.83 17.88 9.83
C ILE A 44 -7.04 18.66 8.53
N MET A 45 -5.94 19.09 7.91
CA MET A 45 -5.99 19.97 6.77
C MET A 45 -6.09 19.19 5.46
N LEU A 46 -6.67 19.78 4.43
CA LEU A 46 -6.81 19.14 3.12
C LEU A 46 -5.44 18.86 2.46
N ASN A 47 -4.44 19.72 2.69
CA ASN A 47 -3.08 19.46 2.19
C ASN A 47 -2.44 18.18 2.78
N GLU A 48 -2.78 17.81 4.03
CA GLU A 48 -2.35 16.53 4.62
C GLU A 48 -3.00 15.34 3.89
N VAL A 49 -4.28 15.48 3.54
CA VAL A 49 -4.99 14.46 2.74
C VAL A 49 -4.35 14.33 1.34
N GLU A 50 -4.08 15.46 0.66
CA GLU A 50 -3.45 15.44 -0.66
C GLU A 50 -2.05 14.83 -0.63
N ARG A 51 -1.28 15.12 0.42
CA ARG A 51 0.04 14.49 0.64
C ARG A 51 -0.10 12.97 0.81
N GLY A 52 -1.05 12.51 1.60
CA GLY A 52 -1.31 11.07 1.76
C GLY A 52 -1.74 10.40 0.45
N VAL A 53 -2.59 11.05 -0.35
CA VAL A 53 -2.96 10.56 -1.70
C VAL A 53 -1.73 10.49 -2.60
N SER A 54 -0.86 11.52 -2.59
CA SER A 54 0.38 11.53 -3.37
C SER A 54 1.31 10.37 -2.97
N GLN A 55 1.43 10.09 -1.67
CA GLN A 55 2.22 8.95 -1.17
C GLN A 55 1.65 7.61 -1.63
N GLN A 56 0.33 7.41 -1.57
CA GLN A 56 -0.33 6.18 -2.05
C GLN A 56 -0.17 5.95 -3.55
N THR A 57 -0.03 7.03 -4.33
CA THR A 57 0.11 6.99 -5.80
C THR A 57 1.55 7.11 -6.28
N ASN A 58 2.54 6.92 -5.38
CA ASN A 58 3.97 7.09 -5.67
C ASN A 58 4.30 8.43 -6.37
N GLY A 59 3.64 9.51 -5.95
CA GLY A 59 3.84 10.85 -6.49
C GLY A 59 3.04 11.16 -7.78
N ASN A 60 2.19 10.26 -8.25
CA ASN A 60 1.40 10.46 -9.48
C ASN A 60 -0.13 10.41 -9.23
N PRO A 61 -0.72 11.36 -8.51
CA PRO A 61 -2.17 11.44 -8.29
C PRO A 61 -2.95 11.76 -9.58
N SER A 62 -2.30 12.34 -10.60
CA SER A 62 -2.94 12.66 -11.88
C SER A 62 -3.29 11.42 -12.73
N GLY A 63 -2.76 10.25 -12.38
CA GLY A 63 -3.17 8.97 -12.98
C GLY A 63 -4.56 8.49 -12.52
N LEU A 64 -5.13 9.09 -11.47
CA LEU A 64 -6.46 8.76 -10.97
C LEU A 64 -7.55 9.57 -11.70
N ASN A 65 -8.65 8.92 -12.06
CA ASN A 65 -9.85 9.64 -12.48
C ASN A 65 -10.52 10.33 -11.27
N GLN A 66 -11.48 11.21 -11.53
CA GLN A 66 -12.14 12.03 -10.50
C GLN A 66 -12.79 11.19 -9.38
N LEU A 67 -13.41 10.07 -9.73
CA LEU A 67 -14.05 9.17 -8.77
C LEU A 67 -13.01 8.46 -7.89
N GLN A 68 -11.95 7.95 -8.50
CA GLN A 68 -10.84 7.32 -7.80
C GLN A 68 -10.14 8.30 -6.85
N LEU A 69 -9.94 9.54 -7.29
CA LEU A 69 -9.35 10.59 -6.45
C LEU A 69 -10.24 10.93 -5.26
N ALA A 70 -11.56 11.03 -5.44
CA ALA A 70 -12.50 11.26 -4.34
C ALA A 70 -12.45 10.11 -3.32
N GLN A 71 -12.42 8.87 -3.78
CA GLN A 71 -12.32 7.68 -2.94
C GLN A 71 -10.98 7.63 -2.19
N ALA A 72 -9.87 7.92 -2.86
CA ALA A 72 -8.55 7.98 -2.24
C ALA A 72 -8.50 9.04 -1.14
N ARG A 73 -9.05 10.24 -1.37
CA ARG A 73 -9.14 11.30 -0.36
C ARG A 73 -9.93 10.88 0.88
N LEU A 74 -11.08 10.22 0.70
CA LEU A 74 -11.87 9.73 1.84
C LEU A 74 -11.11 8.66 2.62
N SER A 75 -10.45 7.73 1.94
CA SER A 75 -9.66 6.68 2.58
C SER A 75 -8.47 7.23 3.35
N VAL A 76 -7.73 8.18 2.76
CA VAL A 76 -6.61 8.86 3.44
C VAL A 76 -7.11 9.65 4.65
N LEU A 77 -8.21 10.42 4.49
CA LEU A 77 -8.76 11.20 5.59
C LEU A 77 -9.23 10.30 6.75
N ASP A 78 -9.85 9.17 6.48
CA ASP A 78 -10.22 8.19 7.51
C ASP A 78 -8.99 7.71 8.28
N SER A 79 -7.90 7.41 7.59
CA SER A 79 -6.63 7.01 8.21
C SER A 79 -6.03 8.13 9.07
N LEU A 80 -6.07 9.38 8.61
CA LEU A 80 -5.60 10.54 9.36
C LEU A 80 -6.45 10.80 10.61
N ILE A 81 -7.77 10.66 10.51
CA ILE A 81 -8.69 10.77 11.65
C ILE A 81 -8.37 9.71 12.69
N LYS A 82 -8.25 8.44 12.29
CA LYS A 82 -7.88 7.33 13.20
C LYS A 82 -6.54 7.58 13.88
N ARG A 83 -5.54 8.03 13.13
CA ARG A 83 -4.21 8.36 13.65
C ARG A 83 -4.28 9.50 14.66
N GLU A 84 -5.02 10.56 14.38
CA GLU A 84 -5.19 11.71 15.28
C GLU A 84 -5.91 11.31 16.57
N VAL A 85 -6.98 10.51 16.47
CA VAL A 85 -7.71 10.00 17.65
C VAL A 85 -6.79 9.15 18.55
N MET A 86 -5.98 8.28 17.96
CA MET A 86 -5.03 7.45 18.71
C MET A 86 -3.92 8.29 19.35
N PHE A 87 -3.43 9.30 18.65
CA PHE A 87 -2.44 10.23 19.18
C PHE A 87 -2.98 10.99 20.41
N GLN A 88 -4.18 11.57 20.29
CA GLN A 88 -4.83 12.27 21.41
C GLN A 88 -5.11 11.33 22.61
N ARG A 89 -5.40 10.06 22.33
CA ARG A 89 -5.52 9.06 23.40
C ARG A 89 -4.17 8.80 24.06
N ALA A 90 -3.08 8.69 23.31
CA ALA A 90 -1.73 8.56 23.85
C ALA A 90 -1.33 9.78 24.69
N GLU A 91 -1.65 10.98 24.23
CA GLU A 91 -1.42 12.23 24.98
C GLU A 91 -2.19 12.27 26.30
N LYS A 92 -3.48 11.93 26.27
CA LYS A 92 -4.33 11.81 27.47
C LYS A 92 -3.75 10.81 28.48
N GLU A 93 -3.10 9.76 28.00
CA GLU A 93 -2.45 8.72 28.81
C GLU A 93 -0.99 9.05 29.17
N LYS A 94 -0.49 10.25 28.80
CA LYS A 94 0.86 10.77 29.10
C LYS A 94 1.99 9.90 28.48
N LEU A 95 1.77 9.45 27.26
CA LEU A 95 2.69 8.58 26.51
C LEU A 95 3.40 9.32 25.38
N LEU A 96 3.54 10.65 25.50
CA LEU A 96 4.26 11.43 24.50
C LEU A 96 5.76 11.11 24.54
N PRO A 97 6.43 10.98 23.38
CA PRO A 97 7.86 10.78 23.33
C PRO A 97 8.63 12.05 23.73
N THR A 98 9.86 11.86 24.18
CA THR A 98 10.82 12.95 24.37
C THR A 98 11.43 13.40 23.04
N ASP A 99 11.94 14.63 22.98
CA ASP A 99 12.62 15.13 21.76
C ASP A 99 13.81 14.25 21.36
N ALA A 100 14.55 13.71 22.33
CA ALA A 100 15.65 12.78 22.07
C ALA A 100 15.20 11.49 21.40
N GLN A 101 14.02 10.97 21.74
CA GLN A 101 13.45 9.78 21.06
C GLN A 101 13.05 10.11 19.62
N ILE A 102 12.44 11.27 19.39
CA ILE A 102 12.07 11.75 18.06
C ILE A 102 13.32 11.92 17.19
N ASP A 103 14.35 12.60 17.71
CA ASP A 103 15.61 12.81 16.99
C ASP A 103 16.32 11.47 16.68
N GLY A 104 16.27 10.52 17.61
CA GLY A 104 16.83 9.18 17.40
C GLY A 104 16.17 8.41 16.26
N VAL A 105 14.84 8.47 16.13
CA VAL A 105 14.12 7.83 15.03
C VAL A 105 14.44 8.49 13.70
N ILE A 106 14.45 9.82 13.65
CA ILE A 106 14.79 10.57 12.42
C ILE A 106 16.24 10.30 12.01
N ALA A 107 17.18 10.25 12.95
CA ALA A 107 18.57 9.90 12.67
C ALA A 107 18.70 8.48 12.09
N THR A 108 17.99 7.52 12.66
CA THR A 108 17.95 6.13 12.19
C THR A 108 17.35 6.04 10.77
N GLN A 109 16.24 6.72 10.52
CA GLN A 109 15.61 6.75 9.19
C GLN A 109 16.56 7.32 8.13
N LYS A 110 17.27 8.39 8.47
CA LYS A 110 18.26 9.00 7.60
C LYS A 110 19.45 8.08 7.34
N GLN A 111 19.97 7.43 8.37
CA GLN A 111 21.05 6.45 8.22
C GLN A 111 20.64 5.29 7.31
N ASN A 112 19.44 4.75 7.51
CA ASN A 112 18.92 3.65 6.70
C ASN A 112 18.66 4.02 5.23
N SER A 113 18.37 5.31 4.96
CA SER A 113 18.20 5.79 3.58
C SER A 113 19.51 5.87 2.80
N GLY A 114 20.65 5.87 3.47
CA GLY A 114 21.97 6.06 2.84
C GLY A 114 22.19 7.43 2.21
N MET A 115 21.28 8.38 2.46
CA MET A 115 21.30 9.72 1.86
C MET A 115 22.21 10.69 2.64
N THR A 116 22.79 11.66 1.92
CA THR A 116 23.41 12.82 2.57
C THR A 116 22.34 13.70 3.23
N ASN A 117 22.74 14.62 4.10
CA ASN A 117 21.83 15.58 4.74
C ASN A 117 21.03 16.38 3.71
N GLU A 118 21.73 16.87 2.67
CA GLU A 118 21.14 17.68 1.62
C GLU A 118 20.17 16.89 0.75
N ASP A 119 20.50 15.64 0.42
CA ASP A 119 19.64 14.79 -0.39
C ASP A 119 18.39 14.37 0.39
N PHE A 120 18.53 14.14 1.71
CA PHE A 120 17.40 13.84 2.58
C PHE A 120 16.42 15.02 2.65
N GLU A 121 16.92 16.26 2.84
CA GLU A 121 16.08 17.46 2.82
C GLU A 121 15.44 17.72 1.45
N LYS A 122 16.15 17.46 0.35
CA LYS A 122 15.57 17.52 -1.00
C LYS A 122 14.46 16.48 -1.18
N SER A 123 14.67 15.28 -0.68
CA SER A 123 13.64 14.21 -0.72
C SER A 123 12.38 14.59 0.07
N LEU A 124 12.53 15.19 1.24
CA LEU A 124 11.39 15.70 2.01
C LEU A 124 10.63 16.79 1.24
N LYS A 125 11.35 17.77 0.69
CA LYS A 125 10.74 18.85 -0.11
C LYS A 125 10.01 18.32 -1.35
N ALA A 126 10.56 17.31 -2.01
CA ALA A 126 9.89 16.64 -3.14
C ALA A 126 8.56 15.97 -2.74
N GLN A 127 8.42 15.59 -1.48
CA GLN A 127 7.20 15.03 -0.88
C GLN A 127 6.32 16.08 -0.21
N ASN A 128 6.58 17.38 -0.44
CA ASN A 128 5.90 18.50 0.23
C ASN A 128 5.94 18.38 1.77
N MET A 129 7.09 17.95 2.31
CA MET A 129 7.31 17.75 3.74
C MET A 129 8.45 18.64 4.24
N SER A 130 8.28 19.24 5.40
CA SER A 130 9.34 19.93 6.14
C SER A 130 9.94 19.02 7.22
N MET A 131 11.12 19.39 7.76
CA MET A 131 11.69 18.72 8.93
C MET A 131 10.76 18.83 10.14
N GLU A 132 10.06 19.94 10.30
CA GLU A 132 9.06 20.16 11.35
C GLU A 132 7.90 19.16 11.21
N THR A 133 7.33 19.04 9.99
CA THR A 133 6.27 18.07 9.70
C THR A 133 6.75 16.64 9.97
N LEU A 134 7.97 16.29 9.58
CA LEU A 134 8.55 14.98 9.85
C LEU A 134 8.66 14.71 11.37
N ARG A 135 9.07 15.71 12.15
CA ARG A 135 9.14 15.60 13.61
C ARG A 135 7.77 15.38 14.24
N GLU A 136 6.75 16.12 13.79
CA GLU A 136 5.38 15.95 14.27
C GLU A 136 4.81 14.57 13.89
N GLU A 137 5.09 14.08 12.69
CA GLU A 137 4.70 12.73 12.29
C GLU A 137 5.42 11.66 13.14
N ALA A 138 6.73 11.79 13.35
CA ALA A 138 7.48 10.89 14.22
C ALA A 138 6.99 10.93 15.67
N ARG A 139 6.62 12.10 16.18
CA ARG A 139 6.01 12.27 17.50
C ARG A 139 4.72 11.49 17.62
N LYS A 140 3.82 11.64 16.64
CA LYS A 140 2.53 10.93 16.62
C LYS A 140 2.72 9.42 16.56
N ASP A 141 3.61 8.95 15.70
CA ASP A 141 3.85 7.51 15.53
C ASP A 141 4.46 6.88 16.78
N LEU A 142 5.43 7.54 17.41
CA LEU A 142 6.03 7.07 18.67
C LEU A 142 5.02 7.05 19.81
N ALA A 143 4.18 8.07 19.92
CA ALA A 143 3.14 8.13 20.95
C ALA A 143 2.09 7.00 20.76
N ILE A 144 1.66 6.77 19.53
CA ILE A 144 0.71 5.70 19.21
C ILE A 144 1.35 4.32 19.46
N SER A 145 2.61 4.14 19.08
CA SER A 145 3.35 2.91 19.39
C SER A 145 3.43 2.66 20.90
N ALA A 146 3.78 3.67 21.68
CA ALA A 146 3.84 3.57 23.12
C ALA A 146 2.46 3.23 23.76
N LEU A 147 1.38 3.78 23.18
CA LEU A 147 0.02 3.45 23.60
C LEU A 147 -0.32 1.99 23.30
N GLN A 148 -0.02 1.52 22.10
CA GLN A 148 -0.21 0.12 21.70
C GLN A 148 0.63 -0.82 22.57
N ASP A 149 1.90 -0.51 22.81
CA ASP A 149 2.80 -1.31 23.63
C ASP A 149 2.32 -1.43 25.08
N LYS A 150 1.76 -0.36 25.64
CA LYS A 150 1.17 -0.37 27.00
C LYS A 150 0.04 -1.40 27.13
N TYR A 151 -0.78 -1.58 26.10
CA TYR A 151 -1.89 -2.55 26.12
C TYR A 151 -1.42 -3.93 25.67
N ASN A 152 -0.56 -4.02 24.67
CA ASN A 152 0.01 -5.26 24.15
C ASN A 152 0.95 -5.94 25.14
N GLY A 153 1.66 -5.16 25.98
CA GLY A 153 2.54 -5.70 27.02
C GLY A 153 1.83 -6.50 28.13
N LYS A 154 0.50 -6.48 28.15
CA LYS A 154 -0.33 -7.30 29.06
C LYS A 154 -0.75 -8.64 28.47
N ILE A 155 -0.38 -8.91 27.21
CA ILE A 155 -0.72 -10.16 26.54
C ILE A 155 0.17 -11.27 27.11
N ASP A 156 -0.49 -12.28 27.66
CA ASP A 156 0.11 -13.54 28.08
C ASP A 156 -0.64 -14.68 27.40
N ILE A 157 0.10 -15.61 26.82
CA ILE A 157 -0.43 -16.80 26.17
C ILE A 157 -0.06 -18.01 27.03
N SER A 158 -1.06 -18.62 27.60
CA SER A 158 -0.87 -19.79 28.46
C SER A 158 -0.52 -21.05 27.66
N ASP A 159 0.18 -21.99 28.28
CA ASP A 159 0.46 -23.32 27.70
C ASP A 159 -0.82 -24.04 27.27
N ARG A 160 -1.90 -23.89 28.02
CA ARG A 160 -3.21 -24.46 27.68
C ARG A 160 -3.74 -23.93 26.35
N GLU A 161 -3.62 -22.63 26.07
CA GLU A 161 -4.06 -22.05 24.81
C GLU A 161 -3.20 -22.55 23.64
N VAL A 162 -1.91 -22.73 23.86
CA VAL A 162 -1.00 -23.31 22.87
C VAL A 162 -1.39 -24.74 22.54
N GLU A 163 -1.69 -25.56 23.56
CA GLU A 163 -2.13 -26.94 23.40
C GLU A 163 -3.50 -27.04 22.72
N GLU A 164 -4.45 -26.18 23.08
CA GLU A 164 -5.77 -26.13 22.47
C GLU A 164 -5.67 -25.74 20.98
N TYR A 165 -4.88 -24.71 20.66
CA TYR A 165 -4.62 -24.32 19.27
C TYR A 165 -4.00 -25.45 18.46
N TYR A 166 -2.96 -26.10 18.99
CA TYR A 166 -2.32 -27.23 18.32
C TYR A 166 -3.31 -28.38 18.08
N ASN A 167 -4.08 -28.75 19.10
CA ASN A 167 -5.04 -29.85 19.01
C ASN A 167 -6.16 -29.60 17.99
N THR A 168 -6.61 -28.35 17.89
CA THR A 168 -7.64 -27.93 16.93
C THR A 168 -7.10 -27.84 15.51
N ASN A 169 -5.81 -27.55 15.36
CA ASN A 169 -5.20 -27.22 14.08
C ASN A 169 -4.08 -28.19 13.66
N ARG A 170 -4.16 -29.45 14.06
CA ARG A 170 -3.10 -30.48 13.83
C ARG A 170 -2.68 -30.61 12.38
N GLU A 171 -3.59 -30.37 11.45
CA GLU A 171 -3.32 -30.47 10.01
C GLU A 171 -2.27 -29.43 9.54
N TYR A 172 -2.17 -28.29 10.21
CA TYR A 172 -1.15 -27.28 9.90
C TYR A 172 0.24 -27.61 10.42
N PHE A 173 0.35 -28.66 11.27
CA PHE A 173 1.59 -29.13 11.87
C PHE A 173 2.06 -30.44 11.25
N LYS A 174 2.00 -30.51 9.93
CA LYS A 174 2.50 -31.60 9.14
C LYS A 174 3.62 -31.11 8.23
N ASN A 175 4.76 -31.77 8.31
CA ASN A 175 5.75 -31.68 7.25
C ASN A 175 5.37 -32.70 6.18
N GLU A 176 4.81 -32.25 5.10
CA GLU A 176 4.40 -33.16 4.02
C GLU A 176 5.61 -33.68 3.24
N ARG A 177 5.44 -34.84 2.61
CA ARG A 177 6.38 -35.35 1.61
C ARG A 177 6.40 -34.39 0.44
N GLY A 178 7.59 -33.93 0.04
CA GLY A 178 7.72 -32.95 -1.03
C GLY A 178 9.16 -32.52 -1.26
N VAL A 179 9.32 -31.50 -2.07
CA VAL A 179 10.61 -30.93 -2.45
C VAL A 179 10.56 -29.40 -2.46
N SER A 180 11.71 -28.78 -2.14
CA SER A 180 11.97 -27.38 -2.50
C SER A 180 12.87 -27.38 -3.73
N LEU A 181 12.50 -26.58 -4.70
CA LEU A 181 13.21 -26.43 -5.97
C LEU A 181 13.68 -24.99 -6.14
N ALA A 182 14.75 -24.79 -6.89
CA ALA A 182 15.04 -23.53 -7.52
C ALA A 182 14.98 -23.73 -9.04
N MET A 183 14.55 -22.70 -9.79
CA MET A 183 14.43 -22.81 -11.23
C MET A 183 15.12 -21.67 -11.99
N ILE A 184 15.55 -21.98 -13.20
CA ILE A 184 15.92 -21.03 -14.24
C ILE A 184 14.99 -21.29 -15.41
N MET A 185 14.32 -20.26 -15.91
CA MET A 185 13.38 -20.34 -17.04
C MET A 185 13.88 -19.48 -18.19
N VAL A 186 13.68 -19.98 -19.42
CA VAL A 186 13.85 -19.22 -20.66
C VAL A 186 12.57 -19.37 -21.51
N ASP A 187 12.00 -18.26 -21.88
CA ASP A 187 10.77 -18.20 -22.68
C ASP A 187 11.12 -17.98 -24.16
N PRO A 188 10.66 -18.83 -25.09
CA PRO A 188 10.87 -18.62 -26.52
C PRO A 188 10.01 -17.50 -27.15
N ALA A 189 9.08 -16.92 -26.39
CA ALA A 189 8.26 -15.80 -26.83
C ALA A 189 8.94 -14.47 -26.56
N ASP A 190 8.86 -13.52 -27.50
CA ASP A 190 9.36 -12.15 -27.32
C ASP A 190 8.46 -11.39 -26.31
N ASN A 191 8.93 -11.25 -25.09
CA ASN A 191 8.27 -10.57 -23.98
C ASN A 191 8.99 -9.26 -23.60
N SER A 192 9.69 -8.62 -24.48
CA SER A 192 10.53 -7.43 -24.25
C SER A 192 9.80 -6.26 -23.55
N SER A 193 8.47 -6.26 -23.54
CA SER A 193 7.63 -5.27 -22.84
C SER A 193 7.62 -5.43 -21.30
N THR A 194 8.12 -6.54 -20.76
CA THR A 194 8.04 -6.84 -19.31
C THR A 194 9.23 -6.34 -18.50
N GLY A 195 10.22 -5.68 -19.13
CA GLY A 195 11.41 -5.14 -18.44
C GLY A 195 12.42 -6.21 -18.01
N ILE A 196 12.28 -7.45 -18.48
CA ILE A 196 13.23 -8.53 -18.29
C ILE A 196 14.14 -8.60 -19.52
N THR A 197 15.38 -9.08 -19.33
CA THR A 197 16.28 -9.36 -20.45
C THR A 197 15.76 -10.57 -21.22
N ASP A 198 14.87 -10.31 -22.16
CA ASP A 198 14.34 -11.30 -23.11
C ASP A 198 15.14 -11.20 -24.40
N ASP A 199 16.13 -12.07 -24.54
CA ASP A 199 17.06 -12.13 -25.67
C ASP A 199 16.82 -13.36 -26.57
N ALA A 200 15.89 -14.25 -26.19
CA ALA A 200 15.46 -15.39 -27.00
C ALA A 200 14.11 -15.08 -27.68
N LYS A 201 14.06 -15.12 -29.00
CA LYS A 201 12.86 -14.75 -29.80
C LYS A 201 12.16 -15.93 -30.44
N ASN A 202 12.68 -17.12 -30.27
CA ASN A 202 12.16 -18.36 -30.79
C ASN A 202 12.70 -19.56 -30.02
N ASP A 203 12.13 -20.75 -30.25
CA ASP A 203 12.49 -21.96 -29.53
C ASP A 203 13.96 -22.37 -29.73
N ALA A 204 14.57 -22.15 -30.89
CA ALA A 204 15.96 -22.50 -31.16
C ALA A 204 16.92 -21.59 -30.35
N GLU A 205 16.65 -20.30 -30.25
CA GLU A 205 17.43 -19.36 -29.44
C GLU A 205 17.25 -19.64 -27.96
N ALA A 206 16.00 -19.91 -27.52
CA ALA A 206 15.73 -20.29 -26.13
C ALA A 206 16.45 -21.58 -25.72
N LYS A 207 16.46 -22.58 -26.60
CA LYS A 207 17.22 -23.82 -26.39
C LYS A 207 18.71 -23.57 -26.31
N LEU A 208 19.27 -22.75 -27.19
CA LEU A 208 20.69 -22.40 -27.16
C LEU A 208 21.04 -21.65 -25.86
N LYS A 209 20.20 -20.72 -25.43
CA LYS A 209 20.40 -19.96 -24.20
C LYS A 209 20.37 -20.86 -22.97
N ILE A 210 19.36 -21.72 -22.84
CA ILE A 210 19.25 -22.62 -21.69
C ILE A 210 20.40 -23.66 -21.66
N ASP A 211 20.88 -24.14 -22.80
CA ASP A 211 22.03 -25.03 -22.89
C ASP A 211 23.33 -24.34 -22.43
N ASN A 212 23.53 -23.08 -22.83
CA ASN A 212 24.67 -22.28 -22.37
C ASN A 212 24.61 -22.07 -20.85
N ILE A 213 23.41 -21.84 -20.29
CA ILE A 213 23.20 -21.73 -18.85
C ILE A 213 23.57 -23.06 -18.17
N TYR A 214 23.13 -24.18 -18.72
CA TYR A 214 23.45 -25.50 -18.19
C TYR A 214 24.95 -25.77 -18.19
N GLN A 215 25.68 -25.38 -19.23
CA GLN A 215 27.16 -25.48 -19.28
C GLN A 215 27.84 -24.64 -18.22
N GLN A 216 27.33 -23.43 -17.94
CA GLN A 216 27.85 -22.59 -16.86
C GLN A 216 27.68 -23.27 -15.47
N LEU A 217 26.50 -23.89 -15.24
CA LEU A 217 26.24 -24.64 -14.04
C LEU A 217 27.14 -25.85 -13.91
N GLN A 218 27.41 -26.59 -15.01
CA GLN A 218 28.41 -27.68 -15.03
C GLN A 218 29.82 -27.18 -14.70
N GLY A 219 30.14 -25.94 -15.10
CA GLY A 219 31.38 -25.26 -14.71
C GLY A 219 31.40 -24.74 -13.26
N LYS A 220 30.46 -25.22 -12.40
CA LYS A 220 30.29 -24.87 -10.97
C LYS A 220 29.91 -23.39 -10.70
N ALA A 221 29.28 -22.72 -11.66
CA ALA A 221 28.67 -21.43 -11.38
C ALA A 221 27.57 -21.59 -10.32
N ASP A 222 27.44 -20.61 -9.43
CA ASP A 222 26.40 -20.60 -8.41
C ASP A 222 25.00 -20.45 -9.04
N PHE A 223 24.12 -21.39 -8.72
CA PHE A 223 22.79 -21.46 -9.35
C PHE A 223 21.97 -20.18 -9.13
N ALA A 224 21.95 -19.67 -7.91
CA ALA A 224 21.15 -18.48 -7.57
C ALA A 224 21.68 -17.23 -8.28
N THR A 225 23.00 -17.12 -8.41
CA THR A 225 23.64 -16.03 -9.17
C THR A 225 23.29 -16.10 -10.65
N VAL A 226 23.35 -17.31 -11.24
CA VAL A 226 22.98 -17.52 -12.65
C VAL A 226 21.48 -17.26 -12.85
N ALA A 227 20.62 -17.72 -11.92
CA ALA A 227 19.19 -17.47 -11.97
C ALA A 227 18.88 -15.97 -11.97
N ARG A 228 19.46 -15.19 -11.06
CA ARG A 228 19.26 -13.72 -11.02
C ARG A 228 19.73 -13.03 -12.29
N ALA A 229 20.76 -13.55 -12.95
CA ALA A 229 21.36 -12.90 -14.11
C ALA A 229 20.72 -13.35 -15.46
N LYS A 230 20.14 -14.54 -15.52
CA LYS A 230 19.77 -15.19 -16.80
C LYS A 230 18.34 -15.72 -16.86
N SER A 231 17.65 -15.93 -15.73
CA SER A 231 16.28 -16.40 -15.72
C SER A 231 15.32 -15.33 -16.20
N GLU A 232 14.31 -15.74 -16.95
CA GLU A 232 13.22 -14.88 -17.44
C GLU A 232 11.95 -15.01 -16.58
N ASP A 233 12.01 -15.74 -15.45
CA ASP A 233 10.92 -15.83 -14.50
C ASP A 233 10.96 -14.70 -13.48
N VAL A 234 10.11 -13.69 -13.64
CA VAL A 234 10.04 -12.51 -12.77
C VAL A 234 9.75 -12.87 -11.32
N SER A 235 8.95 -13.93 -11.11
CA SER A 235 8.43 -14.28 -9.80
C SER A 235 9.51 -14.80 -8.85
N SER A 236 10.47 -15.59 -9.37
CA SER A 236 11.57 -16.19 -8.62
C SER A 236 12.92 -15.49 -8.81
N LEU A 237 13.03 -14.54 -9.74
CA LEU A 237 14.26 -13.86 -10.08
C LEU A 237 14.98 -13.27 -8.86
N ARG A 238 14.24 -12.55 -8.00
CA ARG A 238 14.80 -11.87 -6.82
C ARG A 238 15.28 -12.84 -5.75
N SER A 239 14.64 -14.01 -5.63
CA SER A 239 15.02 -15.06 -4.71
C SER A 239 16.11 -16.00 -5.24
N GLY A 240 16.66 -15.72 -6.46
CA GLY A 240 17.66 -16.58 -7.09
C GLY A 240 17.09 -17.87 -7.68
N GLY A 241 15.81 -17.81 -8.06
CA GLY A 241 15.08 -18.94 -8.64
C GLY A 241 14.32 -19.78 -7.64
N ASP A 242 14.39 -19.51 -6.33
CA ASP A 242 13.74 -20.33 -5.29
C ASP A 242 12.23 -20.36 -5.47
N LEU A 243 11.68 -21.58 -5.37
CA LEU A 243 10.25 -21.87 -5.40
C LEU A 243 9.77 -22.29 -4.00
N PRO A 244 8.49 -22.09 -3.68
CA PRO A 244 7.89 -22.63 -2.47
C PRO A 244 8.08 -24.16 -2.39
N PHE A 245 8.05 -24.70 -1.17
CA PHE A 245 7.99 -26.15 -0.99
C PHE A 245 6.74 -26.72 -1.67
N MET A 246 6.91 -27.79 -2.44
CA MET A 246 5.85 -28.42 -3.22
C MET A 246 5.72 -29.89 -2.89
N THR A 247 4.50 -30.32 -2.62
CA THR A 247 4.17 -31.74 -2.53
C THR A 247 4.20 -32.41 -3.91
N GLU A 248 4.18 -33.72 -3.95
CA GLU A 248 4.03 -34.44 -5.23
C GLU A 248 2.74 -34.04 -5.98
N GLN A 249 1.67 -33.77 -5.22
CA GLN A 249 0.40 -33.32 -5.81
C GLN A 249 0.51 -31.90 -6.37
N ASP A 250 1.22 -30.99 -5.69
CA ASP A 250 1.44 -29.63 -6.20
C ASP A 250 2.26 -29.65 -7.49
N LEU A 251 3.28 -30.50 -7.57
CA LEU A 251 4.05 -30.68 -8.82
C LEU A 251 3.16 -31.15 -9.96
N ARG A 252 2.25 -32.12 -9.71
CA ARG A 252 1.29 -32.60 -10.72
C ARG A 252 0.33 -31.48 -11.14
N ASN A 253 -0.20 -30.73 -10.18
CA ASN A 253 -1.13 -29.60 -10.42
C ASN A 253 -0.45 -28.47 -11.24
N ASN A 254 0.85 -28.29 -11.06
CA ASN A 254 1.67 -27.36 -11.84
C ASN A 254 2.22 -27.96 -13.15
N ASN A 255 1.67 -29.09 -13.61
CA ASN A 255 1.99 -29.73 -14.86
C ASN A 255 3.47 -30.16 -15.03
N PHE A 256 4.14 -30.49 -13.93
CA PHE A 256 5.48 -31.09 -14.03
C PHE A 256 5.40 -32.47 -14.71
N PRO A 257 6.31 -32.78 -15.62
CA PRO A 257 6.38 -34.11 -16.23
C PRO A 257 6.56 -35.22 -15.17
N ALA A 258 5.81 -36.31 -15.32
CA ALA A 258 5.83 -37.40 -14.34
C ALA A 258 7.24 -38.00 -14.10
N GLU A 259 8.06 -38.09 -15.17
CA GLU A 259 9.44 -38.51 -15.08
C GLU A 259 10.30 -37.58 -14.24
N LEU A 260 10.10 -36.26 -14.40
CA LEU A 260 10.81 -35.25 -13.61
C LEU A 260 10.43 -35.32 -12.13
N ILE A 261 9.14 -35.48 -11.84
CA ILE A 261 8.65 -35.73 -10.47
C ILE A 261 9.32 -36.99 -9.88
N SER A 262 9.34 -38.09 -10.65
CA SER A 262 9.99 -39.32 -10.22
C SER A 262 11.48 -39.14 -9.92
N ASN A 263 12.17 -38.32 -10.70
CA ASN A 263 13.61 -38.04 -10.47
C ASN A 263 13.83 -37.21 -9.22
N PHE A 264 13.00 -36.20 -8.92
CA PHE A 264 13.09 -35.42 -7.70
C PHE A 264 12.95 -36.28 -6.44
N PHE A 265 11.98 -37.18 -6.43
CA PHE A 265 11.76 -38.08 -5.28
C PHE A 265 12.65 -39.31 -5.27
N GLY A 266 13.26 -39.64 -6.41
CA GLY A 266 14.11 -40.84 -6.58
C GLY A 266 15.59 -40.51 -6.65
N SER A 267 16.13 -40.45 -7.87
CA SER A 267 17.58 -40.46 -8.13
C SER A 267 18.31 -39.17 -7.78
N MET A 268 17.69 -38.01 -7.90
CA MET A 268 18.33 -36.72 -7.62
C MET A 268 18.66 -36.56 -6.15
N GLN A 269 19.84 -36.02 -5.84
CA GLN A 269 20.25 -35.62 -4.51
C GLN A 269 20.08 -34.13 -4.32
N VAL A 270 19.98 -33.69 -3.05
CA VAL A 270 19.95 -32.26 -2.72
C VAL A 270 21.24 -31.60 -3.23
N GLY A 271 21.07 -30.54 -4.00
CA GLY A 271 22.16 -29.86 -4.71
C GLY A 271 22.25 -30.19 -6.20
N ASP A 272 21.70 -31.30 -6.65
CA ASP A 272 21.65 -31.67 -8.07
C ASP A 272 20.72 -30.75 -8.86
N TYR A 273 20.99 -30.58 -10.13
CA TYR A 273 20.11 -29.87 -11.07
C TYR A 273 19.83 -30.71 -12.33
N THR A 274 18.66 -30.47 -12.94
CA THR A 274 18.24 -31.20 -14.13
C THR A 274 19.02 -30.75 -15.35
N GLN A 275 19.01 -31.59 -16.38
CA GLN A 275 19.24 -31.11 -17.74
C GLN A 275 18.11 -30.12 -18.14
N PRO A 276 18.31 -29.31 -19.19
CA PRO A 276 17.25 -28.47 -19.74
C PRO A 276 16.01 -29.30 -20.11
N VAL A 277 14.86 -28.92 -19.53
CA VAL A 277 13.57 -29.59 -19.76
C VAL A 277 12.61 -28.61 -20.41
N ARG A 278 11.95 -29.04 -21.50
CA ARG A 278 10.91 -28.25 -22.16
C ARG A 278 9.54 -28.64 -21.62
N PHE A 279 8.77 -27.66 -21.14
CA PHE A 279 7.39 -27.89 -20.69
C PHE A 279 6.39 -27.73 -21.84
N ASN A 280 5.19 -28.23 -21.64
CA ASN A 280 4.09 -28.10 -22.63
C ASN A 280 3.73 -26.64 -22.94
N SER A 281 4.07 -25.71 -22.04
CA SER A 281 3.97 -24.26 -22.27
C SER A 281 4.92 -23.74 -23.36
N GLY A 282 5.85 -24.57 -23.83
CA GLY A 282 6.89 -24.19 -24.78
C GLY A 282 8.15 -23.65 -24.13
N LYS A 283 8.11 -23.30 -22.85
CA LYS A 283 9.24 -22.73 -22.10
C LYS A 283 10.26 -23.79 -21.70
N TRP A 284 11.52 -23.37 -21.56
CA TRP A 284 12.64 -24.20 -21.14
C TRP A 284 13.01 -23.94 -19.69
N TYR A 285 13.32 -25.00 -18.95
CA TYR A 285 13.62 -24.93 -17.51
C TYR A 285 14.84 -25.76 -17.14
N ILE A 286 15.59 -25.29 -16.13
CA ILE A 286 16.53 -26.09 -15.35
C ILE A 286 16.07 -25.98 -13.90
N PHE A 287 15.88 -27.11 -13.22
CA PHE A 287 15.50 -27.16 -11.81
C PHE A 287 16.67 -27.66 -10.97
N LYS A 288 16.93 -27.01 -9.84
CA LYS A 288 17.84 -27.48 -8.80
C LYS A 288 17.00 -28.00 -7.64
N LEU A 289 17.35 -29.17 -7.12
CA LEU A 289 16.75 -29.72 -5.92
C LEU A 289 17.41 -29.10 -4.67
N ALA A 290 16.68 -28.22 -3.99
CA ALA A 290 17.18 -27.50 -2.81
C ALA A 290 16.90 -28.26 -1.50
N GLU A 291 15.73 -28.91 -1.40
CA GLU A 291 15.33 -29.75 -0.26
C GLU A 291 14.53 -30.96 -0.75
N LYS A 292 14.63 -32.07 -0.05
CA LYS A 292 13.91 -33.30 -0.36
C LYS A 292 13.42 -33.96 0.92
N ARG A 293 12.11 -34.13 0.99
CA ARG A 293 11.43 -34.75 2.13
C ARG A 293 10.65 -35.96 1.62
N LEU A 294 11.17 -37.19 1.93
CA LEU A 294 10.60 -38.41 1.39
C LEU A 294 9.43 -38.98 2.20
N THR A 295 9.31 -38.59 3.46
CA THR A 295 8.25 -39.03 4.37
C THR A 295 7.52 -37.83 4.94
N ALA A 296 6.20 -37.94 5.07
CA ALA A 296 5.45 -36.99 5.85
C ALA A 296 5.73 -37.21 7.34
N GLU A 297 5.85 -36.13 8.09
CA GLU A 297 6.07 -36.13 9.53
C GLU A 297 5.04 -35.26 10.21
N ASN A 298 4.38 -35.78 11.23
CA ASN A 298 3.52 -34.96 12.08
C ASN A 298 4.38 -34.26 13.13
N LEU A 299 4.44 -32.96 13.08
CA LEU A 299 5.12 -32.16 14.10
C LEU A 299 4.29 -32.18 15.37
N THR A 300 4.94 -32.39 16.51
CA THR A 300 4.34 -32.31 17.83
C THR A 300 4.65 -30.97 18.50
N LEU A 301 4.06 -30.70 19.66
CA LEU A 301 4.40 -29.52 20.45
C LEU A 301 5.85 -29.51 20.94
N GLU A 302 6.47 -30.68 21.02
CA GLU A 302 7.89 -30.88 21.39
C GLU A 302 8.83 -30.70 20.20
N SER A 303 8.29 -30.68 18.97
CA SER A 303 9.08 -30.41 17.78
C SER A 303 9.65 -29.00 17.82
N PRO A 304 10.93 -28.82 17.43
CA PRO A 304 11.59 -27.52 17.53
C PRO A 304 10.80 -26.38 16.88
N GLY A 305 10.55 -25.31 17.62
CA GLY A 305 9.89 -24.11 17.13
C GLY A 305 8.35 -24.17 17.05
N VAL A 306 7.71 -25.32 17.23
CA VAL A 306 6.24 -25.43 17.11
C VAL A 306 5.55 -24.60 18.20
N ARG A 307 5.89 -24.79 19.47
CA ARG A 307 5.34 -23.97 20.57
C ARG A 307 5.57 -22.50 20.34
N GLN A 308 6.79 -22.12 19.99
CA GLN A 308 7.16 -20.73 19.75
C GLN A 308 6.33 -20.11 18.62
N LYS A 309 6.16 -20.85 17.51
CA LYS A 309 5.36 -20.38 16.35
C LYS A 309 3.89 -20.19 16.73
N ILE A 310 3.30 -21.10 17.50
CA ILE A 310 1.92 -20.99 17.98
C ILE A 310 1.78 -19.80 18.93
N THR A 311 2.65 -19.70 19.93
CA THR A 311 2.65 -18.60 20.90
C THR A 311 2.76 -17.25 20.20
N GLN A 312 3.68 -17.13 19.22
CA GLN A 312 3.83 -15.90 18.43
C GLN A 312 2.56 -15.60 17.62
N GLY A 313 2.01 -16.58 16.92
CA GLY A 313 0.78 -16.41 16.13
C GLY A 313 -0.42 -15.99 16.99
N LEU A 314 -0.62 -16.63 18.15
CA LEU A 314 -1.68 -16.25 19.10
C LEU A 314 -1.43 -14.85 19.71
N THR A 315 -0.17 -14.51 20.00
CA THR A 315 0.20 -13.18 20.48
C THR A 315 -0.13 -12.11 19.43
N ASP A 316 0.25 -12.33 18.18
CA ASP A 316 0.02 -11.37 17.09
C ASP A 316 -1.48 -11.19 16.81
N GLN A 317 -2.24 -12.29 16.81
CA GLN A 317 -3.69 -12.24 16.68
C GLN A 317 -4.34 -11.46 17.84
N ARG A 318 -3.88 -11.68 19.08
CA ARG A 318 -4.39 -10.96 20.26
C ARG A 318 -4.02 -9.48 20.23
N LYS A 319 -2.78 -9.14 19.78
CA LYS A 319 -2.38 -7.74 19.54
C LYS A 319 -3.28 -7.05 18.54
N GLN A 320 -3.61 -7.70 17.45
CA GLN A 320 -4.51 -7.15 16.44
C GLN A 320 -5.88 -6.82 17.03
N ILE A 321 -6.49 -7.77 17.76
CA ILE A 321 -7.81 -7.60 18.40
C ILE A 321 -7.76 -6.46 19.44
N ILE A 322 -6.71 -6.42 20.28
CA ILE A 322 -6.56 -5.37 21.30
C ILE A 322 -6.37 -4.00 20.66
N ASN A 323 -5.55 -3.88 19.62
CA ASN A 323 -5.33 -2.63 18.93
C ASN A 323 -6.60 -2.15 18.19
N GLU A 324 -7.41 -3.06 17.65
CA GLU A 324 -8.71 -2.75 17.05
C GLU A 324 -9.71 -2.26 18.11
N ALA A 325 -9.82 -2.96 19.24
CA ALA A 325 -10.67 -2.55 20.35
C ALA A 325 -10.23 -1.19 20.96
N LEU A 326 -8.92 -0.96 21.05
CA LEU A 326 -8.37 0.31 21.50
C LEU A 326 -8.74 1.46 20.55
N LEU A 327 -8.60 1.24 19.24
CA LEU A 327 -9.01 2.21 18.22
C LEU A 327 -10.51 2.48 18.29
N GLU A 328 -11.34 1.44 18.35
CA GLU A 328 -12.80 1.58 18.42
C GLU A 328 -13.21 2.40 19.65
N THR A 329 -12.65 2.08 20.82
CA THR A 329 -12.91 2.82 22.06
C THR A 329 -12.49 4.28 21.90
N ALA A 330 -11.32 4.54 21.34
CA ALA A 330 -10.81 5.91 21.16
C ALA A 330 -11.66 6.69 20.14
N MET A 331 -12.13 6.06 19.07
CA MET A 331 -13.03 6.66 18.07
C MET A 331 -14.39 7.01 18.68
N ASN A 332 -14.96 6.15 19.53
CA ASN A 332 -16.23 6.39 20.19
C ASN A 332 -16.16 7.55 21.21
N ASP A 333 -15.01 7.74 21.84
CA ASP A 333 -14.75 8.85 22.80
C ASP A 333 -14.51 10.19 22.10
N ALA A 334 -14.22 10.19 20.79
CA ALA A 334 -13.81 11.37 20.04
C ALA A 334 -14.99 12.10 19.38
N LYS A 335 -14.97 13.45 19.42
CA LYS A 335 -15.88 14.27 18.64
C LYS A 335 -15.26 14.53 17.25
N ILE A 336 -15.78 13.86 16.24
CA ILE A 336 -15.28 13.92 14.87
C ILE A 336 -16.28 14.66 13.96
N VAL A 337 -15.79 15.59 13.15
CA VAL A 337 -16.56 16.26 12.09
C VAL A 337 -15.80 16.09 10.78
N ASN A 338 -16.37 15.35 9.84
CA ASN A 338 -15.80 15.13 8.51
C ASN A 338 -16.35 16.14 7.51
N HIS A 339 -15.63 17.24 7.32
CA HIS A 339 -16.04 18.33 6.42
C HIS A 339 -15.94 17.93 4.95
N LEU A 340 -14.96 17.09 4.59
CA LEU A 340 -14.76 16.60 3.23
C LEU A 340 -15.97 15.75 2.78
N ALA A 341 -16.37 14.79 3.62
CA ALA A 341 -17.53 13.95 3.33
C ALA A 341 -18.82 14.78 3.24
N THR A 342 -19.02 15.73 4.17
CA THR A 342 -20.16 16.66 4.14
C THR A 342 -20.19 17.47 2.85
N ASN A 343 -19.03 17.97 2.40
CA ASN A 343 -18.94 18.72 1.15
C ASN A 343 -19.28 17.83 -0.07
N MET A 344 -18.85 16.58 -0.09
CA MET A 344 -19.20 15.62 -1.15
C MET A 344 -20.70 15.33 -1.18
N LEU A 345 -21.34 15.17 -0.02
CA LEU A 345 -22.79 14.95 0.08
C LEU A 345 -23.60 16.17 -0.39
N ASN A 346 -23.12 17.38 -0.12
CA ASN A 346 -23.74 18.61 -0.56
C ASN A 346 -23.53 18.91 -2.06
N ASN A 347 -22.53 18.27 -2.68
CA ASN A 347 -22.14 18.46 -4.07
C ASN A 347 -21.97 17.12 -4.80
N PRO A 348 -23.01 16.28 -4.90
CA PRO A 348 -22.88 14.90 -5.40
C PRO A 348 -22.49 14.83 -6.89
N SER A 349 -22.84 15.85 -7.69
CA SER A 349 -22.56 15.86 -9.14
C SER A 349 -21.06 15.96 -9.46
N ASN A 350 -20.28 16.61 -8.60
CA ASN A 350 -18.84 16.79 -8.76
C ASN A 350 -18.03 16.35 -7.52
N LEU A 351 -18.68 15.71 -6.56
CA LEU A 351 -18.07 15.22 -5.32
C LEU A 351 -17.29 16.30 -4.53
N GLY A 352 -17.77 17.58 -4.61
CA GLY A 352 -17.07 18.70 -4.00
C GLY A 352 -15.70 19.03 -4.63
N LEU A 353 -15.35 18.37 -5.74
CA LEU A 353 -14.07 18.51 -6.44
C LEU A 353 -14.19 19.60 -7.51
N ARG A 354 -14.46 20.84 -7.13
CA ARG A 354 -14.46 21.95 -8.08
C ARG A 354 -13.04 22.22 -8.57
N PRO A 355 -12.81 22.37 -9.89
CA PRO A 355 -11.52 22.85 -10.39
C PRO A 355 -11.22 24.22 -9.76
N ALA A 356 -10.01 24.37 -9.22
CA ALA A 356 -9.54 25.69 -8.79
C ALA A 356 -9.47 26.60 -10.04
N GLY A 357 -10.47 27.46 -10.23
CA GLY A 357 -10.48 28.38 -11.37
C GLY A 357 -11.81 29.00 -11.72
N GLU A 358 -12.95 28.45 -11.30
CA GLU A 358 -14.23 29.12 -11.53
C GLU A 358 -14.65 29.90 -10.28
N GLY A 359 -14.40 31.21 -10.33
CA GLY A 359 -14.79 32.16 -9.30
C GLY A 359 -16.28 32.08 -8.99
N ALA A 360 -16.60 32.21 -7.72
CA ALA A 360 -17.97 32.36 -7.22
C ALA A 360 -18.65 33.51 -7.89
N ALA A 361 -19.40 33.25 -8.96
CA ALA A 361 -20.50 34.10 -9.35
C ALA A 361 -21.61 33.86 -8.31
N ALA A 362 -21.80 34.84 -7.44
CA ALA A 362 -22.88 34.86 -6.48
C ALA A 362 -24.19 34.59 -7.20
N SER A 363 -24.83 33.48 -6.89
CA SER A 363 -26.20 33.23 -7.29
C SER A 363 -27.09 34.21 -6.54
N GLN A 364 -27.41 35.32 -7.18
CA GLN A 364 -28.54 36.13 -6.76
C GLN A 364 -29.83 35.30 -6.88
N PRO A 365 -30.74 35.35 -5.91
CA PRO A 365 -32.02 34.67 -6.04
C PRO A 365 -32.79 35.32 -7.18
N THR A 366 -32.99 34.58 -8.25
CA THR A 366 -33.86 34.98 -9.34
C THR A 366 -35.29 35.02 -8.81
N GLN A 367 -35.85 36.23 -8.74
CA GLN A 367 -37.28 36.44 -8.49
C GLN A 367 -38.10 35.74 -9.57
N ALA A 368 -39.08 34.98 -9.15
CA ALA A 368 -40.05 34.31 -9.99
C ALA A 368 -40.83 35.37 -10.83
N PRO A 369 -41.08 35.15 -12.11
CA PRO A 369 -42.04 35.96 -12.86
C PRO A 369 -43.46 35.55 -12.46
N SER A 370 -44.22 36.63 -12.20
CA SER A 370 -45.65 36.66 -11.89
C SER A 370 -46.48 35.92 -12.94
N GLN A 371 -47.45 35.14 -12.44
CA GLN A 371 -48.42 34.39 -13.21
C GLN A 371 -49.40 35.28 -13.94
N ALA A 372 -49.77 34.93 -15.18
CA ALA A 372 -51.03 35.29 -15.81
C ALA A 372 -51.79 33.99 -16.13
N PRO A 373 -53.15 34.02 -16.05
CA PRO A 373 -53.96 32.82 -15.95
C PRO A 373 -54.37 32.29 -17.33
N VAL A 374 -54.33 30.97 -17.54
CA VAL A 374 -54.97 30.34 -18.69
C VAL A 374 -55.75 29.08 -18.25
N THR A 375 -56.98 29.14 -18.57
CA THR A 375 -58.13 28.27 -18.54
C THR A 375 -57.86 26.75 -18.77
N SER A 376 -58.57 25.95 -17.98
CA SER A 376 -58.81 24.51 -18.13
C SER A 376 -59.64 24.15 -19.37
N PRO A 377 -59.48 22.95 -19.93
CA PRO A 377 -60.65 22.07 -19.94
C PRO A 377 -60.38 20.55 -19.63
N ALA A 378 -61.32 20.06 -18.85
CA ALA A 378 -62.02 18.78 -18.90
C ALA A 378 -61.27 17.44 -18.91
N ALA A 379 -61.68 16.65 -17.95
CA ALA A 379 -61.50 15.25 -17.62
C ALA A 379 -61.63 14.23 -18.74
N THR A 380 -60.82 13.18 -18.65
CA THR A 380 -61.27 11.85 -19.05
C THR A 380 -60.69 10.81 -18.07
N THR A 381 -61.63 10.07 -17.54
CA THR A 381 -61.55 8.90 -16.64
C THR A 381 -60.91 7.69 -17.33
N SER A 382 -60.03 6.96 -16.68
CA SER A 382 -59.94 5.51 -16.82
C SER A 382 -59.38 4.85 -15.57
N SER A 383 -60.06 3.79 -15.19
CA SER A 383 -60.04 3.01 -13.95
C SER A 383 -58.77 2.15 -13.71
N PRO A 384 -58.63 1.59 -12.50
CA PRO A 384 -57.37 0.96 -12.05
C PRO A 384 -57.29 -0.52 -12.45
N VAL A 385 -56.07 -0.96 -12.77
CA VAL A 385 -55.73 -2.36 -12.97
C VAL A 385 -55.18 -2.92 -11.68
N THR A 386 -55.90 -3.89 -11.14
CA THR A 386 -55.58 -4.72 -9.98
C THR A 386 -54.53 -5.78 -10.41
N VAL A 387 -53.39 -5.85 -9.77
CA VAL A 387 -52.47 -6.97 -9.88
C VAL A 387 -52.39 -7.75 -8.56
N LYS A 388 -52.72 -9.03 -8.65
CA LYS A 388 -52.79 -10.05 -7.63
C LYS A 388 -51.41 -10.57 -7.26
N PRO A 389 -51.06 -10.87 -5.99
CA PRO A 389 -49.77 -11.42 -5.62
C PRO A 389 -49.66 -12.93 -5.92
N ALA A 390 -48.53 -13.37 -6.45
CA ALA A 390 -48.23 -14.77 -6.67
C ALA A 390 -47.49 -15.37 -5.47
N ALA A 391 -47.86 -16.63 -5.16
CA ALA A 391 -47.45 -17.42 -4.02
C ALA A 391 -46.01 -17.95 -4.15
N SER A 392 -45.35 -18.12 -2.99
CA SER A 392 -44.08 -18.83 -2.81
C SER A 392 -44.25 -20.35 -2.96
N PRO A 393 -43.29 -21.09 -3.49
CA PRO A 393 -43.17 -22.52 -3.34
C PRO A 393 -42.26 -22.93 -2.17
N LYS A 394 -42.58 -24.07 -1.64
CA LYS A 394 -41.99 -24.79 -0.48
C LYS A 394 -40.50 -25.14 -0.69
#